data_12729c671ff42a698ba53be28b054553
#
_entry.id   12729c671ff42a698ba53be28b054553
#
_cell.length_a   1.000
_cell.length_b   1.000
_cell.length_c   1.000
_cell.angle_alpha   90.00
_cell.angle_beta   90.00
_cell.angle_gamma   90.00
#
_symmetry.space_group_name_H-M   'P 1'
#
loop_
_entity.id
_entity.type
_entity.pdbx_description
1 polymer ?
#
loop_
_entity_poly.entity_id
_entity_poly.type
_entity_poly.pdbx_seq_one_letter_code
_entity_poly.pdbx_strand_id
1 'polypeptide(L)'
;MKFKPYDLNYRENLDTLCKMRGFINADVFGLAKVFIPKSLEIIGPPDTNKKQVNCHGYTFEKDCWYKVKNVHDLIVNKKLINAEEPEAGNIIIYYLRASKSLPIIKHTGIYLGNGKVRSKWACGPILKHDVFNVPYSYGEIIKFFRRIGDQ
;
A
#
# COMPACT_ATOMS: atom_id res chain seq x y z
N MET A 1 8.23 16.95 6.30
CA MET A 1 6.81 17.04 5.95
C MET A 1 5.98 16.16 6.87
N LYS A 2 4.93 16.72 7.40
CA LYS A 2 4.02 15.97 8.28
C LYS A 2 2.76 15.59 7.52
N PHE A 3 2.34 14.35 7.70
CA PHE A 3 1.10 13.86 7.13
C PHE A 3 0.06 13.69 8.23
N LYS A 4 -1.21 13.81 7.87
CA LYS A 4 -2.32 13.68 8.81
C LYS A 4 -2.26 12.33 9.52
N PRO A 5 -2.22 12.31 10.88
CA PRO A 5 -2.25 11.05 11.61
C PRO A 5 -3.67 10.48 11.65
N TYR A 6 -3.76 9.17 11.84
CA TYR A 6 -5.04 8.48 12.00
C TYR A 6 -5.02 7.68 13.29
N ASP A 7 -6.17 7.63 13.96
CA ASP A 7 -6.33 6.92 15.21
C ASP A 7 -5.97 5.44 15.09
N LEU A 8 -5.26 4.89 16.08
CA LEU A 8 -4.81 3.51 16.06
C LEU A 8 -5.97 2.53 16.03
N ASN A 9 -7.03 2.77 16.80
CA ASN A 9 -8.20 1.90 16.79
C ASN A 9 -8.85 1.86 15.42
N TYR A 10 -8.94 3.03 14.76
CA TYR A 10 -9.45 3.11 13.41
C TYR A 10 -8.58 2.27 12.46
N ARG A 11 -7.27 2.41 12.56
CA ARG A 11 -6.33 1.68 11.71
C ARG A 11 -6.37 0.17 11.96
N GLU A 12 -6.58 -0.25 13.22
CA GLU A 12 -6.77 -1.66 13.54
C GLU A 12 -8.07 -2.21 12.92
N ASN A 13 -9.11 -1.38 12.86
CA ASN A 13 -10.35 -1.76 12.19
C ASN A 13 -10.14 -1.95 10.68
N LEU A 14 -9.21 -1.21 10.09
CA LEU A 14 -8.86 -1.43 8.69
C LEU A 14 -8.18 -2.78 8.49
N ASP A 15 -7.39 -3.25 9.47
CA ASP A 15 -6.84 -4.61 9.43
C ASP A 15 -7.94 -5.66 9.39
N THR A 16 -8.99 -5.46 10.20
CA THR A 16 -10.13 -6.36 10.22
C THR A 16 -10.87 -6.35 8.86
N LEU A 17 -11.05 -5.16 8.30
CA LEU A 17 -11.67 -5.01 6.98
C LEU A 17 -10.91 -5.80 5.91
N CYS A 18 -9.59 -5.74 5.92
CA CYS A 18 -8.74 -6.43 4.95
C CYS A 18 -8.84 -7.95 5.02
N LYS A 19 -9.34 -8.50 6.13
CA LYS A 19 -9.52 -9.94 6.30
C LYS A 19 -10.90 -10.41 5.87
N MET A 20 -11.82 -9.50 5.60
CA MET A 20 -13.18 -9.85 5.16
C MET A 20 -13.13 -10.39 3.74
N ARG A 21 -13.78 -11.55 3.53
CA ARG A 21 -13.81 -12.19 2.21
C ARG A 21 -14.34 -11.23 1.14
N GLY A 22 -15.38 -10.48 1.46
CA GLY A 22 -15.96 -9.54 0.50
C GLY A 22 -15.02 -8.41 0.10
N PHE A 23 -14.04 -8.09 0.95
CA PHE A 23 -13.07 -7.05 0.65
C PHE A 23 -12.00 -7.53 -0.32
N ILE A 24 -11.65 -8.81 -0.26
CA ILE A 24 -10.53 -9.36 -1.04
C ILE A 24 -10.97 -10.21 -2.23
N ASN A 25 -12.25 -10.21 -2.57
CA ASN A 25 -12.76 -11.01 -3.68
C ASN A 25 -13.78 -10.20 -4.48
N ALA A 26 -13.51 -10.02 -5.79
CA ALA A 26 -14.37 -9.22 -6.67
C ALA A 26 -15.81 -9.74 -6.75
N ASP A 27 -16.00 -11.06 -6.66
CA ASP A 27 -17.32 -11.67 -6.83
C ASP A 27 -18.31 -11.27 -5.74
N VAL A 28 -17.79 -10.96 -4.54
CA VAL A 28 -18.63 -10.61 -3.38
C VAL A 28 -18.28 -9.23 -2.81
N PHE A 29 -17.53 -8.44 -3.53
CA PHE A 29 -17.06 -7.13 -3.06
C PHE A 29 -18.22 -6.19 -2.72
N GLY A 30 -19.31 -6.25 -3.46
CA GLY A 30 -20.47 -5.43 -3.19
C GLY A 30 -21.04 -5.58 -1.78
N LEU A 31 -20.84 -6.74 -1.15
CA LEU A 31 -21.31 -7.00 0.21
C LEU A 31 -20.46 -6.29 1.27
N ALA A 32 -19.16 -6.14 1.01
CA ALA A 32 -18.24 -5.51 1.95
C ALA A 32 -18.12 -4.00 1.74
N LYS A 33 -18.53 -3.52 0.58
CA LYS A 33 -18.35 -2.12 0.18
C LYS A 33 -18.96 -1.13 1.18
N VAL A 34 -20.05 -1.50 1.84
CA VAL A 34 -20.72 -0.65 2.83
C VAL A 34 -19.89 -0.45 4.09
N PHE A 35 -18.92 -1.34 4.36
CA PHE A 35 -18.06 -1.25 5.53
C PHE A 35 -16.78 -0.44 5.26
N ILE A 36 -16.57 -0.03 4.02
CA ILE A 36 -15.38 0.75 3.66
C ILE A 36 -15.60 2.20 4.05
N PRO A 37 -14.72 2.78 4.90
CA PRO A 37 -14.85 4.19 5.27
C PRO A 37 -14.88 5.11 4.06
N LYS A 38 -15.67 6.16 4.13
CA LYS A 38 -15.81 7.12 3.02
C LYS A 38 -14.52 7.89 2.72
N SER A 39 -13.59 7.92 3.67
CA SER A 39 -12.28 8.54 3.47
C SER A 39 -11.39 7.75 2.52
N LEU A 40 -11.80 6.52 2.19
CA LEU A 40 -11.08 5.67 1.24
C LEU A 40 -11.83 5.67 -0.08
N GLU A 41 -11.20 6.17 -1.12
CA GLU A 41 -11.82 6.19 -2.45
C GLU A 41 -11.45 4.93 -3.22
N ILE A 42 -12.46 4.16 -3.64
CA ILE A 42 -12.25 2.94 -4.43
C ILE A 42 -12.01 3.37 -5.87
N ILE A 43 -10.82 3.04 -6.41
CA ILE A 43 -10.46 3.36 -7.79
C ILE A 43 -10.22 2.11 -8.65
N GLY A 44 -10.32 0.93 -8.07
CA GLY A 44 -10.22 -0.32 -8.80
C GLY A 44 -10.76 -1.47 -7.98
N PRO A 45 -11.23 -2.55 -8.62
CA PRO A 45 -11.83 -3.68 -7.92
C PRO A 45 -10.79 -4.59 -7.28
N PRO A 46 -11.21 -5.42 -6.30
CA PRO A 46 -10.34 -6.48 -5.78
C PRO A 46 -10.09 -7.54 -6.84
N ASP A 47 -9.11 -8.41 -6.55
CA ASP A 47 -8.74 -9.48 -7.45
C ASP A 47 -9.85 -10.54 -7.58
N THR A 48 -9.80 -11.27 -8.67
CA THR A 48 -10.59 -12.48 -8.84
C THR A 48 -9.79 -13.69 -8.33
N ASN A 49 -10.46 -14.84 -8.21
CA ASN A 49 -9.77 -16.07 -7.80
C ASN A 49 -8.74 -16.55 -8.83
N LYS A 50 -8.84 -16.07 -10.07
CA LYS A 50 -7.99 -16.53 -11.17
C LYS A 50 -6.64 -15.84 -11.22
N LYS A 51 -6.54 -14.64 -10.65
CA LYS A 51 -5.33 -13.84 -10.75
C LYS A 51 -5.20 -12.96 -9.53
N GLN A 52 -4.09 -13.10 -8.82
CA GLN A 52 -3.82 -12.33 -7.63
C GLN A 52 -2.56 -11.49 -7.79
N VAL A 53 -2.72 -10.19 -7.57
CA VAL A 53 -1.64 -9.22 -7.60
C VAL A 53 -1.65 -8.53 -6.24
N ASN A 54 -0.51 -8.54 -5.55
CA ASN A 54 -0.42 -7.87 -4.25
C ASN A 54 -0.11 -6.37 -4.40
N CYS A 55 0.02 -5.67 -3.28
CA CYS A 55 0.35 -4.25 -3.27
C CYS A 55 1.63 -3.95 -4.05
N HIS A 56 2.64 -4.79 -3.89
CA HIS A 56 3.93 -4.60 -4.59
C HIS A 56 3.78 -4.84 -6.10
N GLY A 57 3.04 -5.86 -6.49
CA GLY A 57 2.77 -6.11 -7.90
C GLY A 57 2.07 -4.93 -8.55
N TYR A 58 1.08 -4.38 -7.88
CA TYR A 58 0.38 -3.19 -8.36
C TYR A 58 1.32 -1.99 -8.47
N THR A 59 2.08 -1.72 -7.40
CA THR A 59 2.95 -0.54 -7.32
C THR A 59 4.03 -0.55 -8.41
N PHE A 60 4.61 -1.72 -8.67
CA PHE A 60 5.71 -1.85 -9.63
C PHE A 60 5.25 -2.33 -11.00
N GLU A 61 3.95 -2.31 -11.26
CA GLU A 61 3.36 -2.66 -12.55
C GLU A 61 3.71 -4.07 -13.00
N LYS A 62 3.78 -4.99 -12.03
CA LYS A 62 3.98 -6.41 -12.27
C LYS A 62 2.63 -7.09 -12.28
N ASP A 63 2.41 -7.91 -13.29
CA ASP A 63 1.15 -8.61 -13.44
C ASP A 63 1.14 -9.93 -12.65
N CYS A 64 1.62 -9.86 -11.42
CA CYS A 64 1.81 -11.04 -10.58
C CYS A 64 2.01 -10.63 -9.12
N TRP A 65 2.13 -11.63 -8.28
CA TRP A 65 2.52 -11.45 -6.88
C TRP A 65 4.01 -11.11 -6.84
N TYR A 66 4.32 -9.88 -6.45
CA TYR A 66 5.69 -9.37 -6.40
C TYR A 66 6.17 -9.39 -4.94
N LYS A 67 7.26 -10.10 -4.67
CA LYS A 67 7.71 -10.36 -3.30
C LYS A 67 8.45 -9.20 -2.66
N VAL A 68 8.41 -9.12 -1.34
CA VAL A 68 9.18 -8.14 -0.57
C VAL A 68 10.67 -8.20 -0.93
N LYS A 69 11.21 -9.40 -1.11
CA LYS A 69 12.61 -9.59 -1.52
C LYS A 69 12.91 -8.83 -2.80
N ASN A 70 11.98 -8.85 -3.76
CA ASN A 70 12.16 -8.15 -5.03
C ASN A 70 12.20 -6.64 -4.83
N VAL A 71 11.40 -6.11 -3.90
CA VAL A 71 11.41 -4.69 -3.56
C VAL A 71 12.76 -4.32 -2.94
N HIS A 72 13.26 -5.15 -2.01
CA HIS A 72 14.59 -4.97 -1.42
C HIS A 72 15.68 -4.94 -2.48
N ASP A 73 15.60 -5.85 -3.45
CA ASP A 73 16.59 -5.91 -4.53
C ASP A 73 16.61 -4.61 -5.33
N LEU A 74 15.45 -3.99 -5.56
CA LEU A 74 15.38 -2.70 -6.25
C LEU A 74 16.12 -1.61 -5.47
N ILE A 75 16.00 -1.63 -4.14
CA ILE A 75 16.69 -0.66 -3.29
C ILE A 75 18.18 -0.91 -3.29
N VAL A 76 18.61 -2.15 -3.08
CA VAL A 76 20.03 -2.54 -3.04
C VAL A 76 20.71 -2.25 -4.37
N ASN A 77 20.04 -2.53 -5.48
CA ASN A 77 20.59 -2.32 -6.82
C ASN A 77 20.41 -0.88 -7.31
N LYS A 78 19.97 0.01 -6.44
CA LYS A 78 19.81 1.45 -6.74
C LYS A 78 18.85 1.73 -7.89
N LYS A 79 17.86 0.87 -8.08
CA LYS A 79 16.74 1.13 -8.99
C LYS A 79 15.69 2.00 -8.32
N LEU A 80 15.71 2.05 -6.98
CA LEU A 80 14.94 2.97 -6.17
C LEU A 80 15.92 3.81 -5.37
N ILE A 81 15.82 5.13 -5.52
CA ILE A 81 16.67 6.09 -4.82
C ILE A 81 15.81 6.88 -3.84
N ASN A 82 16.28 7.00 -2.61
CA ASN A 82 15.56 7.74 -1.57
C ASN A 82 15.23 9.15 -2.04
N ALA A 83 13.99 9.57 -1.87
CA ALA A 83 13.52 10.92 -2.19
C ALA A 83 13.16 11.63 -0.89
N GLU A 84 13.98 12.59 -0.47
CA GLU A 84 13.74 13.34 0.76
C GLU A 84 12.53 14.26 0.63
N GLU A 85 12.36 14.88 -0.54
CA GLU A 85 11.21 15.71 -0.86
C GLU A 85 10.29 14.91 -1.78
N PRO A 86 9.19 14.37 -1.25
CA PRO A 86 8.33 13.51 -2.05
C PRO A 86 7.58 14.29 -3.12
N GLU A 87 7.54 13.71 -4.31
CA GLU A 87 6.83 14.26 -5.47
C GLU A 87 5.82 13.23 -5.98
N ALA A 88 4.78 13.73 -6.67
CA ALA A 88 3.81 12.86 -7.31
C ALA A 88 4.53 11.88 -8.24
N GLY A 89 4.16 10.60 -8.16
CA GLY A 89 4.80 9.53 -8.93
C GLY A 89 5.86 8.78 -8.16
N ASN A 90 6.33 9.30 -7.04
CA ASN A 90 7.28 8.58 -6.19
C ASN A 90 6.63 7.33 -5.60
N ILE A 91 7.45 6.34 -5.30
CA ILE A 91 7.03 5.14 -4.58
C ILE A 91 7.06 5.45 -3.08
N ILE A 92 5.97 5.13 -2.37
CA ILE A 92 5.96 5.18 -0.91
C ILE A 92 6.09 3.74 -0.40
N ILE A 93 6.99 3.54 0.57
CA ILE A 93 7.16 2.24 1.22
C ILE A 93 6.83 2.40 2.70
N TYR A 94 5.96 1.51 3.20
CA TYR A 94 5.57 1.47 4.60
C TYR A 94 6.34 0.36 5.28
N TYR A 95 6.91 0.69 6.44
CA TYR A 95 7.71 -0.23 7.23
C TYR A 95 7.11 -0.41 8.62
N LEU A 96 7.18 -1.61 9.13
CA LEU A 96 6.87 -1.89 10.51
C LEU A 96 8.16 -2.20 11.25
N ARG A 97 8.38 -1.52 12.38
CA ARG A 97 9.49 -1.83 13.24
C ARG A 97 9.03 -2.86 14.28
N ALA A 98 9.56 -4.06 14.18
CA ALA A 98 9.26 -5.11 15.12
C ALA A 98 10.41 -5.18 16.13
N SER A 99 10.15 -4.71 17.38
CA SER A 99 11.14 -4.76 18.46
C SER A 99 12.42 -3.96 18.11
N LYS A 100 13.60 -4.52 18.38
CA LYS A 100 14.89 -3.89 18.10
C LYS A 100 15.43 -4.24 16.72
N SER A 101 14.66 -5.00 15.95
CA SER A 101 15.06 -5.42 14.61
C SER A 101 15.00 -4.25 13.61
N LEU A 102 15.62 -4.45 12.44
CA LEU A 102 15.49 -3.52 11.34
C LEU A 102 14.02 -3.47 10.89
N PRO A 103 13.55 -2.29 10.42
CA PRO A 103 12.18 -2.18 9.92
C PRO A 103 11.95 -3.14 8.75
N ILE A 104 10.75 -3.68 8.71
CA ILE A 104 10.31 -4.66 7.70
C ILE A 104 9.36 -3.97 6.74
N ILE A 105 9.56 -4.17 5.43
CA ILE A 105 8.64 -3.65 4.41
C ILE A 105 7.30 -4.39 4.54
N LYS A 106 6.22 -3.62 4.70
CA LYS A 106 4.88 -4.18 4.83
C LYS A 106 3.96 -3.80 3.68
N HIS A 107 4.18 -2.66 3.05
CA HIS A 107 3.26 -2.16 2.02
C HIS A 107 3.98 -1.19 1.11
N THR A 108 3.52 -1.08 -0.12
CA THR A 108 3.98 -0.07 -1.07
C THR A 108 2.79 0.55 -1.79
N GLY A 109 3.00 1.75 -2.28
CA GLY A 109 2.01 2.46 -3.07
C GLY A 109 2.67 3.53 -3.92
N ILE A 110 1.85 4.29 -4.61
CA ILE A 110 2.31 5.40 -5.44
C ILE A 110 1.81 6.70 -4.83
N TYR A 111 2.75 7.58 -4.51
CA TYR A 111 2.42 8.89 -3.96
C TYR A 111 1.83 9.77 -5.06
N LEU A 112 0.70 10.41 -4.77
CA LEU A 112 0.01 11.25 -5.76
C LEU A 112 0.24 12.74 -5.53
N GLY A 113 1.00 13.10 -4.48
CA GLY A 113 1.11 14.48 -4.05
C GLY A 113 0.01 14.84 -3.06
N ASN A 114 0.17 15.98 -2.38
CA ASN A 114 -0.80 16.50 -1.42
C ASN A 114 -1.23 15.51 -0.34
N GLY A 115 -0.32 14.64 0.08
CA GLY A 115 -0.61 13.68 1.13
C GLY A 115 -1.46 12.49 0.71
N LYS A 116 -1.65 12.28 -0.58
CA LYS A 116 -2.48 11.20 -1.11
C LYS A 116 -1.64 10.08 -1.73
N VAL A 117 -2.14 8.87 -1.63
CA VAL A 117 -1.50 7.65 -2.15
C VAL A 117 -2.55 6.83 -2.88
N ARG A 118 -2.15 6.15 -3.95
CA ARG A 118 -2.94 5.06 -4.49
C ARG A 118 -2.20 3.76 -4.24
N SER A 119 -2.91 2.78 -3.75
CA SER A 119 -2.31 1.48 -3.43
C SER A 119 -3.35 0.38 -3.45
N LYS A 120 -2.87 -0.84 -3.62
CA LYS A 120 -3.71 -2.03 -3.59
C LYS A 120 -3.53 -2.71 -2.23
N TRP A 121 -4.64 -3.01 -1.55
CA TRP A 121 -4.59 -3.59 -0.21
C TRP A 121 -4.70 -5.11 -0.30
N ALA A 122 -3.56 -5.79 -0.22
CA ALA A 122 -3.46 -7.25 -0.41
C ALA A 122 -4.09 -7.66 -1.75
N CYS A 123 -5.00 -8.61 -1.78
CA CYS A 123 -5.78 -8.97 -2.97
C CYS A 123 -7.05 -8.14 -3.11
N GLY A 124 -7.20 -7.13 -2.28
CA GLY A 124 -8.39 -6.28 -2.22
C GLY A 124 -8.41 -5.20 -3.28
N PRO A 125 -9.23 -4.19 -3.05
CA PRO A 125 -9.41 -3.11 -4.03
C PRO A 125 -8.20 -2.20 -4.12
N ILE A 126 -8.15 -1.44 -5.20
CA ILE A 126 -7.21 -0.33 -5.35
C ILE A 126 -7.88 0.89 -4.74
N LEU A 127 -7.20 1.53 -3.80
CA LEU A 127 -7.75 2.66 -3.06
C LEU A 127 -6.88 3.89 -3.20
N LYS A 128 -7.53 5.05 -3.20
CA LYS A 128 -6.87 6.34 -3.03
C LYS A 128 -7.16 6.79 -1.60
N HIS A 129 -6.11 7.16 -0.88
CA HIS A 129 -6.21 7.43 0.55
C HIS A 129 -5.12 8.39 1.01
N ASP A 130 -5.30 8.97 2.20
CA ASP A 130 -4.22 9.73 2.84
C ASP A 130 -3.08 8.78 3.23
N VAL A 131 -1.88 9.33 3.36
CA VAL A 131 -0.67 8.54 3.64
C VAL A 131 -0.88 7.57 4.81
N PHE A 132 -1.40 8.02 5.95
CA PHE A 132 -1.58 7.16 7.13
C PHE A 132 -2.98 6.57 7.28
N ASN A 133 -3.87 6.78 6.30
CA ASN A 133 -5.18 6.13 6.29
C ASN A 133 -5.04 4.71 5.73
N VAL A 134 -4.32 3.87 6.47
CA VAL A 134 -3.97 2.50 6.09
C VAL A 134 -4.08 1.58 7.30
N PRO A 135 -4.19 0.26 7.09
CA PRO A 135 -4.19 -0.70 8.19
C PRO A 135 -2.99 -0.51 9.13
N TYR A 136 -3.22 -0.73 10.42
CA TYR A 136 -2.17 -0.62 11.42
C TYR A 136 -0.97 -1.53 11.10
N SER A 137 -1.24 -2.74 10.59
CA SER A 137 -0.20 -3.71 10.26
C SER A 137 0.76 -3.24 9.18
N TYR A 138 0.41 -2.18 8.43
CA TYR A 138 1.32 -1.63 7.41
C TYR A 138 2.46 -0.83 8.04
N GLY A 139 2.34 -0.46 9.31
CA GLY A 139 3.40 0.22 10.05
C GLY A 139 3.28 1.72 10.04
N GLU A 140 4.22 2.37 10.71
CA GLU A 140 4.21 3.82 10.91
C GLU A 140 5.42 4.53 10.33
N ILE A 141 6.38 3.76 9.83
CA ILE A 141 7.59 4.32 9.22
C ILE A 141 7.36 4.36 7.74
N ILE A 142 7.52 5.53 7.13
CA ILE A 142 7.37 5.68 5.69
C ILE A 142 8.64 6.24 5.08
N LYS A 143 8.93 5.82 3.85
CA LYS A 143 10.00 6.40 3.04
C LYS A 143 9.51 6.55 1.62
N PHE A 144 10.04 7.56 0.94
CA PHE A 144 9.72 7.83 -0.45
C PHE A 144 10.91 7.53 -1.33
N PHE A 145 10.64 6.97 -2.51
CA PHE A 145 11.69 6.61 -3.46
C PHE A 145 11.33 7.06 -4.86
N ARG A 146 12.35 7.44 -5.59
CA ARG A 146 12.24 7.75 -7.02
C ARG A 146 12.73 6.53 -7.80
N ARG A 147 12.00 6.13 -8.82
CA ARG A 147 12.43 5.04 -9.71
C ARG A 147 13.48 5.54 -10.68
N ILE A 148 14.53 4.73 -10.89
CA ILE A 148 15.65 5.06 -11.75
C ILE A 148 15.82 3.98 -12.80
N GLY A 149 16.20 4.39 -14.00
CA GLY A 149 16.65 3.47 -15.03
C GLY A 149 15.59 2.51 -15.53
N ASP A 150 14.39 2.85 -15.34
CA ASP A 150 13.29 2.01 -15.74
C ASP A 150 12.85 2.40 -17.14
N GLN A 151 13.47 1.83 -17.98
CA GLN A 151 13.26 2.13 -19.36
C GLN A 151 12.79 0.89 -20.08
#